data_10300e60783bee9cca9d57c287b12c0f
#
_entry.id   10300e60783bee9cca9d57c287b12c0f
#
_cell.length_a   1.000
_cell.length_b   1.000
_cell.length_c   1.000
_cell.angle_alpha   90.00
_cell.angle_beta   90.00
_cell.angle_gamma   90.00
#
_symmetry.space_group_name_H-M   'P 1'
#
loop_
_entity.id
_entity.type
_entity.pdbx_description
1 polymer ?
#
loop_
_entity_poly.entity_id
_entity_poly.type
_entity_poly.pdbx_seq_one_letter_code
_entity_poly.pdbx_strand_id
1 'polypeptide(L)'
;IFLIIPFLLEFIDNRVKSPWDVEVFTGRDLIAGIPKICEVEENQRPLIVGNDLDDGLTESFRSMFSRIQMNSLCDYPKTILVTSAIPSEGKSLISANLAYSCANHGKKTILIDFDLRRPGIHKFCNITNEKGLLSLINAEQSDDKVLQELAQSTVTQIHPNLFVLPSGGRTRAATELLESNGFDRIHRVLRSIADVIIIDSPPIGLFPDSLAMAR
;
A
#
# COMPACT_ATOMS: atom_id res chain seq x y z
N ILE A 1 23.97 -2.33 42.55
CA ILE A 1 24.16 -1.35 41.45
C ILE A 1 24.08 -2.06 40.08
N PHE A 2 24.77 -3.20 39.88
CA PHE A 2 24.77 -3.91 38.58
C PHE A 2 23.40 -4.42 38.10
N LEU A 3 22.46 -4.70 39.01
CA LEU A 3 21.09 -5.15 38.65
C LEU A 3 20.15 -3.98 38.35
N ILE A 4 20.41 -2.77 38.79
CA ILE A 4 19.54 -1.61 38.61
C ILE A 4 19.68 -1.03 37.21
N ILE A 5 20.88 -1.08 36.61
CA ILE A 5 21.16 -0.52 35.29
C ILE A 5 20.35 -1.22 34.17
N PRO A 6 20.31 -2.57 34.07
CA PRO A 6 19.47 -3.24 33.11
C PRO A 6 17.98 -2.91 33.27
N PHE A 7 17.50 -2.77 34.53
CA PHE A 7 16.12 -2.43 34.85
C PHE A 7 15.75 -1.01 34.40
N LEU A 8 16.67 -0.05 34.57
CA LEU A 8 16.54 1.32 34.12
C LEU A 8 16.56 1.40 32.58
N LEU A 9 17.44 0.63 31.94
CA LEU A 9 17.51 0.58 30.48
C LEU A 9 16.23 -0.03 29.87
N GLU A 10 15.69 -1.08 30.51
CA GLU A 10 14.43 -1.69 30.11
C GLU A 10 13.24 -0.73 30.27
N PHE A 11 13.24 0.07 31.35
CA PHE A 11 12.17 1.06 31.60
C PHE A 11 12.19 2.24 30.64
N ILE A 12 13.36 2.58 30.09
CA ILE A 12 13.54 3.67 29.11
C ILE A 12 13.33 3.15 27.67
N ASP A 13 13.37 1.83 27.45
CA ASP A 13 13.22 1.24 26.13
C ASP A 13 11.77 1.19 25.68
N ASN A 14 11.34 2.22 24.96
CA ASN A 14 9.99 2.38 24.39
C ASN A 14 9.80 1.65 23.03
N ARG A 15 10.64 0.68 22.69
CA ARG A 15 10.49 -0.07 21.44
C ARG A 15 9.36 -1.07 21.56
N VAL A 16 8.66 -1.25 20.45
CA VAL A 16 7.70 -2.34 20.29
C VAL A 16 8.48 -3.66 20.23
N LYS A 17 8.26 -4.55 21.18
CA LYS A 17 8.97 -5.85 21.30
C LYS A 17 8.08 -7.03 20.96
N SER A 18 6.77 -6.86 21.05
CA SER A 18 5.81 -7.93 20.84
C SER A 18 4.54 -7.45 20.15
N PRO A 19 3.77 -8.36 19.50
CA PRO A 19 2.43 -8.06 19.01
C PRO A 19 1.51 -7.46 20.07
N TRP A 20 1.60 -7.94 21.31
CA TRP A 20 0.81 -7.47 22.45
C TRP A 20 1.06 -6.00 22.77
N ASP A 21 2.31 -5.53 22.66
CA ASP A 21 2.65 -4.12 22.88
C ASP A 21 1.88 -3.21 21.92
N VAL A 22 1.78 -3.63 20.64
CA VAL A 22 1.02 -2.86 19.62
C VAL A 22 -0.44 -2.75 20.03
N GLU A 23 -1.06 -3.86 20.39
CA GLU A 23 -2.49 -3.91 20.76
C GLU A 23 -2.76 -3.07 22.02
N VAL A 24 -1.89 -3.17 23.04
CA VAL A 24 -2.03 -2.40 24.28
C VAL A 24 -1.83 -0.90 24.07
N PHE A 25 -0.81 -0.51 23.31
CA PHE A 25 -0.51 0.92 23.12
C PHE A 25 -1.46 1.59 22.13
N THR A 26 -1.94 0.86 21.12
CA THR A 26 -2.78 1.44 20.06
C THR A 26 -4.27 1.20 20.27
N GLY A 27 -4.65 0.22 21.08
CA GLY A 27 -6.03 -0.26 21.22
C GLY A 27 -6.57 -0.86 19.91
N ARG A 28 -5.71 -1.31 19.01
CA ARG A 28 -6.04 -1.87 17.70
C ARG A 28 -5.41 -3.24 17.53
N ASP A 29 -6.14 -4.14 16.87
CA ASP A 29 -5.65 -5.47 16.56
C ASP A 29 -4.46 -5.41 15.60
N LEU A 30 -3.43 -6.20 15.87
CA LEU A 30 -2.32 -6.41 14.96
C LEU A 30 -2.77 -7.33 13.81
N ILE A 31 -2.77 -6.80 12.60
CA ILE A 31 -3.18 -7.57 11.41
C ILE A 31 -2.13 -8.63 11.06
N ALA A 32 -0.85 -8.28 11.05
CA ALA A 32 0.23 -9.22 10.79
C ALA A 32 1.58 -8.71 11.29
N GLY A 33 2.49 -9.62 11.60
CA GLY A 33 3.90 -9.35 11.80
C GLY A 33 4.70 -9.93 10.64
N ILE A 34 5.41 -9.09 9.92
CA ILE A 34 6.32 -9.53 8.85
C ILE A 34 7.73 -9.64 9.46
N PRO A 35 8.37 -10.80 9.38
CA PRO A 35 9.73 -10.98 9.89
C PRO A 35 10.72 -10.07 9.19
N LYS A 36 11.88 -9.84 9.83
CA LYS A 36 12.97 -9.10 9.19
C LYS A 36 13.46 -9.86 7.97
N ILE A 37 13.45 -9.19 6.82
CA ILE A 37 13.88 -9.75 5.55
C ILE A 37 15.40 -9.63 5.45
N CYS A 38 16.10 -10.76 5.52
CA CYS A 38 17.56 -10.80 5.49
C CYS A 38 18.11 -11.41 4.18
N GLU A 39 17.43 -12.41 3.63
CA GLU A 39 17.95 -13.25 2.53
C GLU A 39 17.55 -12.76 1.14
N VAL A 40 16.58 -11.82 1.06
CA VAL A 40 16.11 -11.28 -0.22
C VAL A 40 16.74 -9.91 -0.47
N GLU A 41 17.27 -9.70 -1.67
CA GLU A 41 17.84 -8.44 -2.12
C GLU A 41 16.81 -7.29 -2.00
N GLU A 42 17.26 -6.10 -1.62
CA GLU A 42 16.39 -4.98 -1.30
C GLU A 42 15.45 -4.58 -2.45
N ASN A 43 15.94 -4.61 -3.67
CA ASN A 43 15.17 -4.32 -4.89
C ASN A 43 14.11 -5.38 -5.22
N GLN A 44 14.25 -6.61 -4.71
CA GLN A 44 13.34 -7.73 -4.93
C GLN A 44 12.30 -7.90 -3.81
N ARG A 45 12.51 -7.30 -2.64
CA ARG A 45 11.60 -7.41 -1.49
C ARG A 45 10.14 -7.05 -1.78
N PRO A 46 9.80 -6.07 -2.63
CA PRO A 46 8.42 -5.80 -3.01
C PRO A 46 7.77 -6.90 -3.88
N LEU A 47 8.56 -7.84 -4.40
CA LEU A 47 8.14 -8.92 -5.28
C LEU A 47 8.24 -10.31 -4.64
N ILE A 48 8.39 -10.42 -3.32
CA ILE A 48 8.55 -11.70 -2.60
C ILE A 48 7.42 -12.66 -2.95
N VAL A 49 6.19 -12.22 -2.80
CA VAL A 49 4.99 -13.04 -3.09
C VAL A 49 4.82 -13.26 -4.59
N GLY A 50 5.16 -12.26 -5.42
CA GLY A 50 5.01 -12.35 -6.87
C GLY A 50 5.97 -13.32 -7.53
N ASN A 51 7.18 -13.42 -7.02
CA ASN A 51 8.26 -14.25 -7.56
C ASN A 51 8.56 -15.48 -6.68
N ASP A 52 7.77 -15.70 -5.63
CA ASP A 52 7.93 -16.83 -4.68
C ASP A 52 9.37 -16.95 -4.14
N LEU A 53 9.91 -15.82 -3.68
CA LEU A 53 11.33 -15.72 -3.29
C LEU A 53 11.61 -16.30 -1.90
N ASP A 54 10.60 -16.41 -1.04
CA ASP A 54 10.70 -16.94 0.32
C ASP A 54 9.34 -17.45 0.79
N ASP A 55 9.26 -18.75 1.07
CA ASP A 55 8.01 -19.42 1.48
C ASP A 55 7.45 -18.88 2.79
N GLY A 56 8.31 -18.60 3.78
CA GLY A 56 7.90 -18.11 5.10
C GLY A 56 7.34 -16.69 5.04
N LEU A 57 7.98 -15.83 4.26
CA LEU A 57 7.50 -14.47 4.01
C LEU A 57 6.22 -14.47 3.18
N THR A 58 6.15 -15.30 2.14
CA THR A 58 4.95 -15.49 1.32
C THR A 58 3.76 -15.92 2.19
N GLU A 59 3.97 -16.86 3.13
CA GLU A 59 2.94 -17.28 4.08
C GLU A 59 2.54 -16.16 5.06
N SER A 60 3.49 -15.33 5.48
CA SER A 60 3.19 -14.16 6.32
C SER A 60 2.26 -13.17 5.61
N PHE A 61 2.48 -12.89 4.32
CA PHE A 61 1.60 -12.04 3.52
C PHE A 61 0.25 -12.71 3.23
N ARG A 62 0.20 -14.03 3.04
CA ARG A 62 -1.05 -14.80 2.90
C ARG A 62 -1.88 -14.73 4.19
N SER A 63 -1.23 -14.87 5.35
CA SER A 63 -1.87 -14.70 6.65
C SER A 63 -2.41 -13.28 6.84
N MET A 64 -1.67 -12.26 6.40
CA MET A 64 -2.13 -10.87 6.40
C MET A 64 -3.42 -10.72 5.58
N PHE A 65 -3.43 -11.23 4.34
CA PHE A 65 -4.62 -11.23 3.49
C PHE A 65 -5.83 -11.88 4.19
N SER A 66 -5.63 -13.07 4.75
CA SER A 66 -6.70 -13.82 5.44
C SER A 66 -7.24 -13.06 6.65
N ARG A 67 -6.38 -12.43 7.46
CA ARG A 67 -6.81 -11.63 8.61
C ARG A 67 -7.58 -10.37 8.21
N ILE A 68 -7.16 -9.67 7.14
CA ILE A 68 -7.91 -8.54 6.61
C ILE A 68 -9.31 -9.01 6.17
N GLN A 69 -9.41 -10.16 5.54
CA GLN A 69 -10.69 -10.73 5.12
C GLN A 69 -11.58 -11.08 6.31
N MET A 70 -11.03 -11.69 7.36
CA MET A 70 -11.79 -12.09 8.55
C MET A 70 -12.24 -10.90 9.41
N ASN A 71 -11.43 -9.84 9.50
CA ASN A 71 -11.77 -8.66 10.30
C ASN A 71 -12.77 -7.73 9.60
N SER A 72 -13.11 -7.99 8.35
CA SER A 72 -14.16 -7.25 7.65
C SER A 72 -15.53 -7.78 8.08
N LEU A 73 -16.33 -6.91 8.72
CA LEU A 73 -17.72 -7.23 9.14
C LEU A 73 -18.68 -7.48 7.97
N CYS A 74 -18.25 -7.17 6.78
CA CYS A 74 -18.93 -7.36 5.50
C CYS A 74 -17.93 -7.98 4.52
N ASP A 75 -18.24 -8.01 3.24
CA ASP A 75 -17.33 -8.42 2.18
C ASP A 75 -15.92 -7.82 2.34
N TYR A 76 -14.91 -8.50 1.78
CA TYR A 76 -13.51 -8.03 1.75
C TYR A 76 -13.42 -6.53 1.43
N PRO A 77 -12.61 -5.73 2.16
CA PRO A 77 -12.54 -4.30 1.94
C PRO A 77 -12.10 -4.01 0.51
N LYS A 78 -12.93 -3.25 -0.21
CA LYS A 78 -12.63 -2.90 -1.60
C LYS A 78 -11.46 -1.95 -1.77
N THR A 79 -11.07 -1.25 -0.71
CA THR A 79 -9.95 -0.30 -0.73
C THR A 79 -9.14 -0.41 0.55
N ILE A 80 -7.83 -0.57 0.40
CA ILE A 80 -6.86 -0.65 1.48
C ILE A 80 -5.83 0.45 1.28
N LEU A 81 -5.76 1.37 2.23
CA LEU A 81 -4.72 2.42 2.26
C LEU A 81 -3.56 1.94 3.11
N VAL A 82 -2.36 1.91 2.54
CA VAL A 82 -1.12 1.58 3.24
C VAL A 82 -0.29 2.83 3.41
N THR A 83 -0.01 3.15 4.65
CA THR A 83 0.80 4.32 5.03
C THR A 83 1.79 3.96 6.14
N SER A 84 2.63 4.92 6.55
CA SER A 84 3.61 4.77 7.63
C SER A 84 3.76 6.06 8.40
N ALA A 85 4.37 6.02 9.59
CA ALA A 85 4.65 7.22 10.37
C ALA A 85 5.79 8.04 9.73
N ILE A 86 6.87 7.37 9.32
CA ILE A 86 8.06 7.99 8.73
C ILE A 86 8.45 7.28 7.41
N PRO A 87 9.34 7.88 6.60
CA PRO A 87 9.87 7.26 5.39
C PRO A 87 10.63 5.94 5.69
N SER A 88 10.66 5.06 4.70
CA SER A 88 11.46 3.81 4.74
C SER A 88 11.02 2.76 5.77
N GLU A 89 9.78 2.81 6.25
CA GLU A 89 9.18 1.78 7.12
C GLU A 89 8.60 0.58 6.34
N GLY A 90 8.80 0.50 5.04
CA GLY A 90 8.39 -0.66 4.24
C GLY A 90 6.97 -0.60 3.66
N LYS A 91 6.28 0.54 3.68
CA LYS A 91 4.91 0.67 3.14
C LYS A 91 4.76 0.14 1.71
N SER A 92 5.64 0.54 0.77
CA SER A 92 5.57 0.07 -0.63
C SER A 92 5.87 -1.42 -0.76
N LEU A 93 6.72 -1.97 0.11
CA LEU A 93 6.95 -3.40 0.23
C LEU A 93 5.67 -4.13 0.67
N ILE A 94 5.01 -3.63 1.71
CA ILE A 94 3.76 -4.18 2.21
C ILE A 94 2.66 -4.07 1.15
N SER A 95 2.49 -2.90 0.53
CA SER A 95 1.48 -2.64 -0.50
C SER A 95 1.62 -3.60 -1.69
N ALA A 96 2.84 -3.78 -2.20
CA ALA A 96 3.09 -4.64 -3.35
C ALA A 96 2.85 -6.12 -3.02
N ASN A 97 3.43 -6.64 -1.94
CA ASN A 97 3.25 -8.05 -1.57
C ASN A 97 1.80 -8.38 -1.17
N LEU A 98 1.09 -7.46 -0.51
CA LEU A 98 -0.34 -7.62 -0.24
C LEU A 98 -1.15 -7.66 -1.54
N ALA A 99 -0.80 -6.82 -2.54
CA ALA A 99 -1.46 -6.81 -3.84
C ALA A 99 -1.27 -8.15 -4.58
N TYR A 100 -0.07 -8.70 -4.55
CA TYR A 100 0.18 -10.05 -5.08
C TYR A 100 -0.61 -11.12 -4.31
N SER A 101 -0.67 -11.03 -2.98
CA SER A 101 -1.47 -11.97 -2.17
C SER A 101 -2.95 -11.91 -2.55
N CYS A 102 -3.53 -10.72 -2.72
CA CYS A 102 -4.91 -10.57 -3.18
C CYS A 102 -5.13 -11.20 -4.56
N ALA A 103 -4.21 -10.94 -5.51
CA ALA A 103 -4.28 -11.45 -6.87
C ALA A 103 -4.17 -12.98 -6.94
N ASN A 104 -3.28 -13.58 -6.13
CA ASN A 104 -3.12 -15.03 -6.01
C ASN A 104 -4.37 -15.72 -5.44
N HIS A 105 -5.18 -14.99 -4.65
CA HIS A 105 -6.49 -15.46 -4.18
C HIS A 105 -7.63 -15.15 -5.16
N GLY A 106 -7.32 -14.85 -6.42
CA GLY A 106 -8.30 -14.65 -7.50
C GLY A 106 -9.01 -13.29 -7.46
N LYS A 107 -8.57 -12.34 -6.63
CA LYS A 107 -9.15 -10.99 -6.59
C LYS A 107 -8.50 -10.11 -7.66
N LYS A 108 -9.33 -9.54 -8.54
CA LYS A 108 -8.86 -8.52 -9.48
C LYS A 108 -8.41 -7.28 -8.71
N THR A 109 -7.11 -7.07 -8.64
CA THR A 109 -6.47 -6.10 -7.75
C THR A 109 -5.80 -4.99 -8.55
N ILE A 110 -5.99 -3.74 -8.12
CA ILE A 110 -5.23 -2.59 -8.62
C ILE A 110 -4.35 -2.06 -7.50
N LEU A 111 -3.04 -2.02 -7.74
CA LEU A 111 -2.06 -1.34 -6.87
C LEU A 111 -1.81 0.06 -7.41
N ILE A 112 -2.06 1.08 -6.60
CA ILE A 112 -1.89 2.50 -6.97
C ILE A 112 -0.67 3.07 -6.26
N ASP A 113 0.26 3.65 -7.04
CA ASP A 113 1.36 4.46 -6.51
C ASP A 113 0.88 5.89 -6.26
N PHE A 114 0.50 6.16 -5.01
CA PHE A 114 0.03 7.48 -4.58
C PHE A 114 1.11 8.32 -3.90
N ASP A 115 2.33 7.80 -3.71
CA ASP A 115 3.45 8.63 -3.28
C ASP A 115 3.93 9.52 -4.45
N LEU A 116 3.12 10.51 -4.82
CA LEU A 116 3.39 11.43 -5.93
C LEU A 116 4.64 12.27 -5.71
N ARG A 117 5.20 12.28 -4.50
CA ARG A 117 6.43 13.01 -4.16
C ARG A 117 7.66 12.17 -4.42
N ARG A 118 7.60 10.87 -4.10
CA ARG A 118 8.70 9.90 -4.25
C ARG A 118 8.19 8.57 -4.81
N PRO A 119 7.60 8.56 -6.01
CA PRO A 119 7.02 7.35 -6.58
C PRO A 119 8.08 6.26 -6.74
N GLY A 120 7.71 5.03 -6.39
CA GLY A 120 8.62 3.90 -6.35
C GLY A 120 8.09 2.61 -6.95
N ILE A 121 6.77 2.40 -6.98
CA ILE A 121 6.14 1.14 -7.43
C ILE A 121 6.53 0.78 -8.86
N HIS A 122 6.57 1.76 -9.77
CA HIS A 122 6.95 1.54 -11.17
C HIS A 122 8.35 0.91 -11.33
N LYS A 123 9.29 1.24 -10.42
CA LYS A 123 10.66 0.68 -10.44
C LYS A 123 10.67 -0.79 -10.05
N PHE A 124 9.92 -1.15 -9.00
CA PHE A 124 9.83 -2.53 -8.53
C PHE A 124 9.15 -3.44 -9.55
N CYS A 125 8.10 -2.91 -10.20
CA CYS A 125 7.33 -3.65 -11.20
C CYS A 125 7.97 -3.59 -12.59
N ASN A 126 9.08 -2.88 -12.77
CA ASN A 126 9.76 -2.68 -14.07
C ASN A 126 8.80 -2.19 -15.17
N ILE A 127 7.96 -1.19 -14.84
CA ILE A 127 7.01 -0.58 -15.77
C ILE A 127 7.35 0.91 -15.99
N THR A 128 6.84 1.48 -17.08
CA THR A 128 6.99 2.90 -17.37
C THR A 128 6.18 3.75 -16.39
N ASN A 129 6.61 5.00 -16.15
CA ASN A 129 5.90 5.96 -15.30
C ASN A 129 5.54 7.25 -16.07
N GLU A 130 5.34 7.15 -17.38
CA GLU A 130 4.98 8.29 -18.24
C GLU A 130 3.51 8.66 -18.11
N LYS A 131 2.66 7.65 -17.99
CA LYS A 131 1.22 7.80 -17.75
C LYS A 131 0.87 7.10 -16.43
N GLY A 132 -0.10 7.62 -15.70
CA GLY A 132 -0.47 7.10 -14.41
C GLY A 132 -1.58 7.91 -13.75
N LEU A 133 -1.61 7.89 -12.42
CA LEU A 133 -2.61 8.57 -11.61
C LEU A 133 -2.72 10.07 -11.94
N LEU A 134 -1.58 10.77 -12.14
CA LEU A 134 -1.60 12.18 -12.53
C LEU A 134 -2.29 12.42 -13.87
N SER A 135 -2.21 11.47 -14.82
CA SER A 135 -2.91 11.58 -16.10
C SER A 135 -4.43 11.49 -15.91
N LEU A 136 -4.89 10.64 -14.99
CA LEU A 136 -6.32 10.52 -14.65
C LEU A 136 -6.82 11.76 -13.92
N ILE A 137 -6.04 12.29 -12.98
CA ILE A 137 -6.39 13.53 -12.25
C ILE A 137 -6.53 14.70 -13.23
N ASN A 138 -5.61 14.84 -14.18
CA ASN A 138 -5.68 15.90 -15.17
C ASN A 138 -6.88 15.75 -16.13
N ALA A 139 -7.43 14.53 -16.27
CA ALA A 139 -8.61 14.22 -17.08
C ALA A 139 -9.91 14.16 -16.24
N GLU A 140 -9.91 14.59 -15.00
CA GLU A 140 -11.06 14.46 -14.07
C GLU A 140 -12.37 15.08 -14.57
N GLN A 141 -12.29 16.10 -15.43
CA GLN A 141 -13.45 16.79 -16.02
C GLN A 141 -14.06 16.05 -17.22
N SER A 142 -13.43 14.98 -17.70
CA SER A 142 -13.93 14.17 -18.80
C SER A 142 -15.17 13.38 -18.39
N ASP A 143 -15.96 12.91 -19.37
CA ASP A 143 -17.08 12.01 -19.13
C ASP A 143 -16.61 10.71 -18.45
N ASP A 144 -17.50 10.08 -17.65
CA ASP A 144 -17.17 8.85 -16.90
C ASP A 144 -16.71 7.71 -17.79
N LYS A 145 -17.26 7.60 -19.02
CA LYS A 145 -16.82 6.59 -20.00
C LYS A 145 -15.38 6.84 -20.45
N VAL A 146 -15.06 8.09 -20.78
CA VAL A 146 -13.71 8.48 -21.21
C VAL A 146 -12.72 8.26 -20.06
N LEU A 147 -13.08 8.60 -18.84
CA LEU A 147 -12.26 8.37 -17.66
C LEU A 147 -12.04 6.87 -17.41
N GLN A 148 -13.07 6.05 -17.61
CA GLN A 148 -12.97 4.59 -17.47
C GLN A 148 -12.05 3.97 -18.54
N GLU A 149 -12.19 4.37 -19.80
CA GLU A 149 -11.32 3.93 -20.89
C GLU A 149 -9.86 4.36 -20.63
N LEU A 150 -9.65 5.59 -20.19
CA LEU A 150 -8.33 6.10 -19.83
C LEU A 150 -7.75 5.31 -18.63
N ALA A 151 -8.54 5.03 -17.62
CA ALA A 151 -8.10 4.24 -16.47
C ALA A 151 -7.67 2.83 -16.91
N GLN A 152 -8.47 2.16 -17.74
CA GLN A 152 -8.15 0.83 -18.28
C GLN A 152 -6.88 0.82 -19.14
N SER A 153 -6.64 1.88 -19.92
CA SER A 153 -5.45 1.99 -20.77
C SER A 153 -4.18 2.43 -20.00
N THR A 154 -4.34 2.99 -18.80
CA THR A 154 -3.24 3.52 -17.99
C THR A 154 -2.70 2.48 -17.00
N VAL A 155 -3.55 1.55 -16.53
CA VAL A 155 -3.10 0.45 -15.68
C VAL A 155 -2.27 -0.55 -16.48
N THR A 156 -1.17 -1.02 -15.89
CA THR A 156 -0.31 -2.04 -16.49
C THR A 156 -0.53 -3.37 -15.78
N GLN A 157 -0.89 -4.42 -16.52
CA GLN A 157 -1.03 -5.76 -15.97
C GLN A 157 0.36 -6.38 -15.75
N ILE A 158 0.65 -6.80 -14.53
CA ILE A 158 1.91 -7.44 -14.14
C ILE A 158 1.73 -8.90 -13.66
N HIS A 159 0.48 -9.32 -13.42
CA HIS A 159 0.10 -10.67 -13.04
C HIS A 159 -1.35 -10.90 -13.52
N PRO A 160 -1.85 -12.15 -13.71
CA PRO A 160 -3.21 -12.41 -14.22
C PRO A 160 -4.33 -11.59 -13.56
N ASN A 161 -4.24 -11.35 -12.25
CA ASN A 161 -5.23 -10.58 -11.50
C ASN A 161 -4.65 -9.31 -10.87
N LEU A 162 -3.40 -8.91 -11.22
CA LEU A 162 -2.76 -7.72 -10.65
C LEU A 162 -2.43 -6.69 -11.71
N PHE A 163 -2.98 -5.51 -11.50
CA PHE A 163 -2.77 -4.32 -12.31
C PHE A 163 -2.10 -3.24 -11.46
N VAL A 164 -1.19 -2.50 -12.05
CA VAL A 164 -0.51 -1.37 -11.39
C VAL A 164 -0.90 -0.08 -12.09
N LEU A 165 -1.36 0.89 -11.30
CA LEU A 165 -1.51 2.28 -11.70
C LEU A 165 -0.32 3.07 -11.15
N PRO A 166 0.71 3.36 -11.95
CA PRO A 166 1.84 4.15 -11.49
C PRO A 166 1.42 5.60 -11.24
N SER A 167 2.26 6.39 -10.60
CA SER A 167 1.99 7.81 -10.35
C SER A 167 1.80 8.66 -11.61
N GLY A 168 2.48 8.31 -12.70
CA GLY A 168 2.48 9.11 -13.94
C GLY A 168 3.37 10.34 -13.86
N GLY A 169 4.42 10.31 -13.00
CA GLY A 169 5.35 11.41 -12.77
C GLY A 169 5.49 11.79 -11.31
N ARG A 170 5.96 13.01 -11.07
CA ARG A 170 6.13 13.59 -9.72
C ARG A 170 5.47 14.95 -9.62
N THR A 171 4.87 15.25 -8.47
CA THR A 171 4.33 16.56 -8.18
C THR A 171 4.56 16.94 -6.73
N ARG A 172 4.68 18.27 -6.48
CA ARG A 172 4.68 18.83 -5.12
C ARG A 172 3.29 19.25 -4.67
N ALA A 173 2.37 19.37 -5.61
CA ALA A 173 0.98 19.79 -5.38
C ALA A 173 0.03 18.61 -5.05
N ALA A 174 0.57 17.52 -4.49
CA ALA A 174 -0.21 16.31 -4.19
C ALA A 174 -1.41 16.60 -3.27
N THR A 175 -1.24 17.44 -2.24
CA THR A 175 -2.30 17.82 -1.30
C THR A 175 -3.43 18.58 -1.99
N GLU A 176 -3.10 19.53 -2.86
CA GLU A 176 -4.08 20.32 -3.61
C GLU A 176 -4.91 19.44 -4.56
N LEU A 177 -4.27 18.44 -5.17
CA LEU A 177 -4.94 17.47 -6.04
C LEU A 177 -5.94 16.57 -5.29
N LEU A 178 -5.68 16.30 -4.01
CA LEU A 178 -6.55 15.51 -3.15
C LEU A 178 -7.74 16.31 -2.60
N GLU A 179 -7.58 17.62 -2.41
CA GLU A 179 -8.65 18.51 -1.97
C GLU A 179 -9.70 18.74 -3.07
N SER A 180 -9.35 18.47 -4.33
CA SER A 180 -10.29 18.42 -5.43
C SER A 180 -11.14 17.14 -5.36
N ASN A 181 -12.40 17.20 -5.78
CA ASN A 181 -13.27 16.01 -5.89
C ASN A 181 -12.81 15.00 -6.95
N GLY A 182 -11.68 15.29 -7.61
CA GLY A 182 -11.15 14.50 -8.73
C GLY A 182 -10.73 13.09 -8.32
N PHE A 183 -10.08 12.96 -7.17
CA PHE A 183 -9.66 11.65 -6.69
C PHE A 183 -10.86 10.74 -6.36
N ASP A 184 -11.90 11.26 -5.73
CA ASP A 184 -13.10 10.48 -5.40
C ASP A 184 -13.78 9.93 -6.65
N ARG A 185 -13.77 10.70 -7.73
CA ARG A 185 -14.33 10.26 -9.00
C ARG A 185 -13.48 9.17 -9.65
N ILE A 186 -12.17 9.36 -9.69
CA ILE A 186 -11.21 8.35 -10.19
C ILE A 186 -11.33 7.07 -9.36
N HIS A 187 -11.37 7.18 -8.04
CA HIS A 187 -11.51 6.06 -7.14
C HIS A 187 -12.81 5.26 -7.41
N ARG A 188 -13.94 5.94 -7.62
CA ARG A 188 -15.20 5.27 -8.02
C ARG A 188 -15.07 4.52 -9.33
N VAL A 189 -14.40 5.10 -10.33
CA VAL A 189 -14.15 4.44 -11.62
C VAL A 189 -13.26 3.21 -11.43
N LEU A 190 -12.17 3.31 -10.67
CA LEU A 190 -11.28 2.17 -10.40
C LEU A 190 -12.00 1.06 -9.62
N ARG A 191 -12.87 1.42 -8.66
CA ARG A 191 -13.72 0.46 -7.92
C ARG A 191 -14.73 -0.28 -8.79
N SER A 192 -15.10 0.25 -9.95
CA SER A 192 -15.99 -0.43 -10.88
C SER A 192 -15.32 -1.49 -11.73
N ILE A 193 -13.98 -1.46 -11.82
CA ILE A 193 -13.18 -2.35 -12.66
C ILE A 193 -12.30 -3.33 -11.89
N ALA A 194 -12.25 -3.23 -10.56
CA ALA A 194 -11.46 -4.10 -9.69
C ALA A 194 -12.24 -4.54 -8.44
N ASP A 195 -11.88 -5.71 -7.91
CA ASP A 195 -12.43 -6.22 -6.65
C ASP A 195 -11.75 -5.55 -5.45
N VAL A 196 -10.43 -5.30 -5.56
CA VAL A 196 -9.61 -4.72 -4.50
C VAL A 196 -8.72 -3.62 -5.07
N ILE A 197 -8.63 -2.51 -4.35
CA ILE A 197 -7.69 -1.42 -4.61
C ILE A 197 -6.74 -1.31 -3.43
N ILE A 198 -5.44 -1.32 -3.69
CA ILE A 198 -4.40 -1.07 -2.69
C ILE A 198 -3.71 0.22 -3.06
N ILE A 199 -3.65 1.15 -2.11
CA ILE A 199 -3.08 2.48 -2.29
C ILE A 199 -1.82 2.59 -1.46
N ASP A 200 -0.66 2.68 -2.14
CA ASP A 200 0.61 3.01 -1.50
C ASP A 200 0.73 4.52 -1.37
N SER A 201 0.67 5.02 -0.14
CA SER A 201 0.61 6.46 0.13
C SER A 201 1.89 6.99 0.81
N PRO A 202 2.15 8.30 0.79
CA PRO A 202 3.28 8.88 1.51
C PRO A 202 3.14 8.73 3.04
N PRO A 203 4.23 8.87 3.81
CA PRO A 203 4.19 8.79 5.27
C PRO A 203 3.36 9.93 5.88
N ILE A 204 2.46 9.60 6.82
CA ILE A 204 1.56 10.57 7.49
C ILE A 204 2.34 11.64 8.27
N GLY A 205 3.44 11.25 8.92
CA GLY A 205 4.21 12.16 9.77
C GLY A 205 4.87 13.33 9.01
N LEU A 206 5.00 13.21 7.68
CA LEU A 206 5.56 14.27 6.84
C LEU A 206 4.50 14.99 6.00
N PHE A 207 3.41 14.29 5.64
CA PHE A 207 2.42 14.78 4.68
C PHE A 207 1.01 14.39 5.10
N PRO A 208 0.06 15.33 5.12
CA PRO A 208 -1.35 15.05 5.47
C PRO A 208 -2.11 14.33 4.34
N ASP A 209 -1.46 14.07 3.20
CA ASP A 209 -2.09 13.50 2.00
C ASP A 209 -2.84 12.20 2.31
N SER A 210 -2.24 11.30 3.12
CA SER A 210 -2.87 10.03 3.51
C SER A 210 -4.11 10.21 4.40
N LEU A 211 -4.16 11.27 5.22
CA LEU A 211 -5.32 11.58 6.06
C LEU A 211 -6.49 12.12 5.22
N ALA A 212 -6.20 12.89 4.17
CA ALA A 212 -7.21 13.38 3.25
C ALA A 212 -7.89 12.23 2.48
N MET A 213 -7.15 11.15 2.21
CA MET A 213 -7.67 9.95 1.53
C MET A 213 -8.49 9.01 2.43
N ALA A 214 -8.36 9.11 3.75
CA ALA A 214 -9.06 8.26 4.71
C ALA A 214 -10.47 8.76 5.08
N ARG A 215 -10.94 9.82 4.44
CA ARG A 215 -12.31 10.37 4.57
C ARG A 215 -13.24 9.65 3.62
#